data_dab31c2afb8dee1c56a9dda236bda597
#
_entry.id   dab31c2afb8dee1c56a9dda236bda597
#
_cell.length_a   1.000
_cell.length_b   1.000
_cell.length_c   1.000
_cell.angle_alpha   90.00
_cell.angle_beta   90.00
_cell.angle_gamma   90.00
#
_symmetry.space_group_name_H-M   'P 1'
#
loop_
_entity.id
_entity.type
_entity.pdbx_description
1 polymer ?
#
loop_
_entity_poly.entity_id
_entity_poly.type
_entity_poly.pdbx_seq_one_letter_code
_entity_poly.pdbx_strand_id
1 'polypeptide(L)'
;WAYGAFEGLSNTGADQTDNLRHTASFTAALGDPEPGFYTGSTYFGAKNLTTISLVWHHEEDGVGTSGSPKDFTGVSADILIERALGNGAVGTLEGAVYDWDTDDSFDNTITQGESFLVQASYLMPGKSSIGGGIEGRFQPYVRYQGFNRDMKNDTAKTGYKSSREVGLNYVIDGFNAKLTGFWKQDEDVNELDTFMMAMQFQL
;
A
#
# COMPACT_ATOMS: atom_id res chain seq x y z
N TRP A 1 16.45 -1.68 10.73
CA TRP A 1 16.13 -3.05 10.30
C TRP A 1 15.40 -3.80 11.42
N ALA A 2 14.55 -4.72 11.04
CA ALA A 2 13.88 -5.64 11.95
C ALA A 2 13.91 -7.05 11.35
N TYR A 3 13.90 -8.06 12.23
CA TYR A 3 13.72 -9.45 11.87
C TYR A 3 12.80 -10.10 12.90
N GLY A 4 11.91 -10.95 12.45
CA GLY A 4 11.00 -11.72 13.28
C GLY A 4 10.79 -13.12 12.71
N ALA A 5 10.49 -14.05 13.59
CA ALA A 5 10.00 -15.37 13.25
C ALA A 5 8.67 -15.57 13.98
N PHE A 6 7.64 -15.98 13.25
CA PHE A 6 6.28 -16.09 13.75
C PHE A 6 5.73 -17.47 13.38
N GLU A 7 4.93 -18.04 14.26
CA GLU A 7 4.11 -19.18 13.89
C GLU A 7 3.08 -18.74 12.85
N GLY A 8 3.03 -19.41 11.71
CA GLY A 8 2.07 -19.12 10.65
C GLY A 8 0.64 -19.40 11.10
N LEU A 9 -0.33 -18.78 10.45
CA LEU A 9 -1.74 -19.12 10.67
C LEU A 9 -2.08 -20.44 9.95
N SER A 10 -2.02 -21.54 10.68
CA SER A 10 -2.53 -22.83 10.23
C SER A 10 -4.05 -22.79 10.17
N ASN A 11 -4.62 -22.25 9.10
CA ASN A 11 -6.07 -22.20 9.03
C ASN A 11 -6.71 -23.26 8.17
N THR A 12 -6.02 -23.84 7.24
CA THR A 12 -6.56 -24.96 6.44
C THR A 12 -5.47 -25.62 5.61
N GLY A 13 -4.77 -26.53 6.19
CA GLY A 13 -4.34 -27.67 5.39
C GLY A 13 -2.92 -27.72 4.87
N ALA A 14 -2.15 -26.66 4.76
CA ALA A 14 -0.77 -26.76 4.33
C ALA A 14 0.19 -26.87 5.51
N ASP A 15 -0.01 -26.03 6.50
CA ASP A 15 0.86 -25.99 7.68
C ASP A 15 0.50 -27.09 8.67
N GLN A 16 1.11 -28.26 8.49
CA GLN A 16 1.08 -29.37 9.42
C GLN A 16 2.41 -29.54 10.16
N THR A 17 3.37 -28.64 9.91
CA THR A 17 4.78 -28.89 10.22
C THR A 17 5.36 -27.93 11.27
N ASP A 18 4.58 -27.01 11.83
CA ASP A 18 5.06 -25.99 12.79
C ASP A 18 6.23 -25.13 12.22
N ASN A 19 6.29 -24.96 10.89
CA ASN A 19 7.32 -24.12 10.28
C ASN A 19 7.09 -22.65 10.61
N LEU A 20 8.20 -21.94 10.84
CA LEU A 20 8.13 -20.54 11.19
C LEU A 20 8.15 -19.66 9.95
N ARG A 21 7.26 -18.67 9.92
CA ARG A 21 7.36 -17.56 8.98
C ARG A 21 8.46 -16.61 9.40
N HIS A 22 9.46 -16.47 8.59
CA HIS A 22 10.56 -15.52 8.75
C HIS A 22 10.22 -14.22 8.04
N THR A 23 10.45 -13.11 8.71
CA THR A 23 10.24 -11.77 8.13
C THR A 23 11.44 -10.91 8.43
N ALA A 24 11.98 -10.26 7.41
CA ALA A 24 13.04 -9.28 7.54
C ALA A 24 12.62 -7.97 6.88
N SER A 25 12.94 -6.85 7.51
CA SER A 25 12.73 -5.53 6.94
C SER A 25 13.95 -4.63 7.10
N PHE A 26 14.20 -3.82 6.09
CA PHE A 26 15.21 -2.77 6.11
C PHE A 26 14.57 -1.47 5.67
N THR A 27 14.74 -0.41 6.46
CA THR A 27 14.24 0.93 6.13
C THR A 27 15.37 1.94 6.27
N ALA A 28 15.55 2.77 5.26
CA ALA A 28 16.48 3.88 5.24
C ALA A 28 15.73 5.20 5.06
N ALA A 29 15.82 6.09 6.05
CA ALA A 29 15.29 7.44 5.98
C ALA A 29 16.42 8.43 5.68
N LEU A 30 16.26 9.18 4.59
CA LEU A 30 17.17 10.25 4.16
C LEU A 30 16.45 11.60 4.36
N GLY A 31 17.06 12.50 5.09
CA GLY A 31 16.46 13.77 5.51
C GLY A 31 16.00 13.71 6.96
N ASP A 32 14.80 14.19 7.23
CA ASP A 32 14.28 14.18 8.59
C ASP A 32 14.01 12.75 9.07
N PRO A 33 14.38 12.40 10.31
CA PRO A 33 14.25 11.02 10.79
C PRO A 33 12.79 10.62 11.00
N GLU A 34 12.51 9.35 10.76
CA GLU A 34 11.25 8.70 11.13
C GLU A 34 11.49 7.79 12.36
N PRO A 35 11.33 8.30 13.59
CA PRO A 35 11.51 7.49 14.77
C PRO A 35 10.34 6.52 14.96
N GLY A 36 10.67 5.26 15.23
CA GLY A 36 9.69 4.24 15.58
C GLY A 36 9.59 3.10 14.57
N PHE A 37 8.76 2.12 14.93
CA PHE A 37 8.50 0.93 14.13
C PHE A 37 7.50 1.17 12.99
N TYR A 38 6.63 2.17 13.18
CA TYR A 38 5.58 2.49 12.23
C TYR A 38 5.90 3.84 11.60
N THR A 39 6.08 3.83 10.29
CA THR A 39 6.25 5.03 9.49
C THR A 39 4.91 5.47 8.91
N GLY A 40 4.66 6.77 8.87
CA GLY A 40 3.46 7.33 8.23
C GLY A 40 3.60 7.36 6.71
N SER A 41 2.48 7.45 6.01
CA SER A 41 2.47 7.66 4.56
C SER A 41 2.63 9.14 4.16
N THR A 42 2.49 10.07 5.09
CA THR A 42 2.68 11.51 4.89
C THR A 42 2.82 12.20 6.25
N TYR A 43 3.50 13.31 6.28
CA TYR A 43 3.67 14.16 7.47
C TYR A 43 3.06 15.54 7.27
N PHE A 44 2.36 15.76 6.15
CA PHE A 44 1.72 17.02 5.79
C PHE A 44 2.67 18.23 5.83
N GLY A 45 3.95 17.98 5.53
CA GLY A 45 5.01 18.98 5.53
C GLY A 45 5.71 19.20 6.87
N ALA A 46 5.39 18.42 7.90
CA ALA A 46 6.14 18.45 9.16
C ALA A 46 7.56 17.86 9.02
N LYS A 47 7.83 17.12 7.94
CA LYS A 47 9.14 16.53 7.64
C LYS A 47 9.48 16.67 6.16
N ASN A 48 10.78 16.74 5.86
CA ASN A 48 11.35 16.63 4.53
C ASN A 48 12.18 15.35 4.46
N LEU A 49 11.63 14.30 3.88
CA LEU A 49 12.26 12.98 3.91
C LEU A 49 12.16 12.24 2.58
N THR A 50 13.06 11.32 2.41
CA THR A 50 12.94 10.21 1.46
C THR A 50 13.17 8.94 2.23
N THR A 51 12.16 8.11 2.35
CA THR A 51 12.25 6.81 3.00
C THR A 51 12.15 5.73 1.95
N ILE A 52 13.03 4.73 2.04
CA ILE A 52 13.01 3.52 1.21
C ILE A 52 12.95 2.35 2.16
N SER A 53 12.01 1.44 1.91
CA SER A 53 11.89 0.20 2.67
C SER A 53 11.98 -1.01 1.75
N LEU A 54 12.56 -2.08 2.28
CA LEU A 54 12.60 -3.41 1.67
C LEU A 54 12.09 -4.40 2.71
N VAL A 55 11.19 -5.29 2.30
CA VAL A 55 10.65 -6.33 3.17
C VAL A 55 10.74 -7.67 2.46
N TRP A 56 11.12 -8.70 3.21
CA TRP A 56 11.16 -10.09 2.77
C TRP A 56 10.43 -10.96 3.77
N HIS A 57 9.64 -11.90 3.25
CA HIS A 57 8.94 -12.94 4.00
C HIS A 57 9.25 -14.29 3.39
N HIS A 58 9.39 -15.31 4.23
CA HIS A 58 9.53 -16.70 3.78
C HIS A 58 8.95 -17.65 4.82
N GLU A 59 8.26 -18.67 4.34
CA GLU A 59 7.71 -19.75 5.16
C GLU A 59 7.78 -21.05 4.35
N GLU A 60 8.52 -22.04 4.86
CA GLU A 60 8.58 -23.38 4.30
C GLU A 60 7.25 -24.09 4.53
N ASP A 61 6.68 -24.71 3.51
CA ASP A 61 5.36 -25.36 3.55
C ASP A 61 4.19 -24.43 4.00
N GLY A 62 4.34 -23.12 3.86
CA GLY A 62 3.40 -22.12 4.36
C GLY A 62 2.10 -21.99 3.56
N VAL A 63 2.01 -22.64 2.40
CA VAL A 63 0.87 -22.60 1.49
C VAL A 63 0.59 -23.97 0.86
N GLY A 64 -0.49 -24.09 0.09
CA GLY A 64 -0.85 -25.35 -0.56
C GLY A 64 -1.83 -26.19 0.25
N THR A 65 -1.69 -27.51 0.22
CA THR A 65 -2.54 -28.45 0.96
C THR A 65 -1.69 -29.41 1.78
N SER A 66 -2.26 -30.05 2.81
CA SER A 66 -1.54 -31.03 3.64
C SER A 66 -0.94 -32.21 2.86
N GLY A 67 -1.49 -32.52 1.67
CA GLY A 67 -0.96 -33.55 0.77
C GLY A 67 0.03 -33.03 -0.28
N SER A 68 0.18 -31.73 -0.41
CA SER A 68 1.09 -31.05 -1.32
C SER A 68 1.42 -29.66 -0.77
N PRO A 69 2.19 -29.61 0.32
CA PRO A 69 2.63 -28.33 0.87
C PRO A 69 3.60 -27.63 -0.10
N LYS A 70 3.67 -26.33 -0.01
CA LYS A 70 4.46 -25.45 -0.87
C LYS A 70 5.02 -24.28 -0.06
N ASP A 71 6.13 -23.73 -0.51
CA ASP A 71 6.76 -22.60 0.13
C ASP A 71 6.04 -21.30 -0.22
N PHE A 72 6.07 -20.37 0.71
CA PHE A 72 5.66 -18.99 0.49
C PHE A 72 6.87 -18.07 0.54
N THR A 73 7.03 -17.22 -0.46
CA THR A 73 8.02 -16.13 -0.46
C THR A 73 7.35 -14.83 -0.87
N GLY A 74 7.57 -13.77 -0.12
CA GLY A 74 7.10 -12.43 -0.44
C GLY A 74 8.22 -11.42 -0.37
N VAL A 75 8.31 -10.54 -1.36
CA VAL A 75 9.25 -9.42 -1.38
C VAL A 75 8.49 -8.15 -1.66
N SER A 76 8.81 -7.07 -0.96
CA SER A 76 8.30 -5.75 -1.29
C SER A 76 9.36 -4.67 -1.17
N ALA A 77 9.19 -3.63 -1.97
CA ALA A 77 9.97 -2.41 -1.87
C ALA A 77 9.02 -1.21 -1.94
N ASP A 78 9.24 -0.21 -1.10
CA ASP A 78 8.48 1.02 -1.13
C ASP A 78 9.37 2.26 -1.00
N ILE A 79 8.85 3.38 -1.47
CA ILE A 79 9.48 4.69 -1.37
C ILE A 79 8.43 5.75 -1.00
N LEU A 80 8.79 6.60 -0.05
CA LEU A 80 8.07 7.83 0.28
C LEU A 80 9.01 9.01 0.10
N ILE A 81 8.59 10.00 -0.68
CA ILE A 81 9.26 11.29 -0.80
C ILE A 81 8.29 12.37 -0.37
N GLU A 82 8.60 13.12 0.67
CA GLU A 82 7.83 14.29 1.06
C GLU A 82 8.73 15.52 1.16
N ARG A 83 8.27 16.62 0.59
CA ARG A 83 8.98 17.90 0.60
C ARG A 83 8.03 19.05 0.91
N ALA A 84 8.36 19.82 1.93
CA ALA A 84 7.77 21.13 2.14
C ALA A 84 8.30 22.10 1.07
N LEU A 85 7.39 22.78 0.40
CA LEU A 85 7.70 23.76 -0.64
C LEU A 85 7.63 25.17 -0.06
N GLY A 86 8.40 26.09 -0.58
CA GLY A 86 8.69 27.37 0.03
C GLY A 86 7.51 28.30 0.37
N ASN A 87 6.31 27.99 -0.03
CA ASN A 87 5.09 28.77 0.24
C ASN A 87 4.14 28.10 1.25
N GLY A 88 4.61 27.06 1.94
CA GLY A 88 3.81 26.25 2.85
C GLY A 88 3.03 25.10 2.17
N ALA A 89 3.17 24.92 0.84
CA ALA A 89 2.67 23.74 0.15
C ALA A 89 3.56 22.53 0.47
N VAL A 90 3.04 21.32 0.21
CA VAL A 90 3.77 20.06 0.37
C VAL A 90 3.55 19.17 -0.85
N GLY A 91 4.63 18.68 -1.42
CA GLY A 91 4.60 17.64 -2.44
C GLY A 91 4.91 16.29 -1.82
N THR A 92 4.10 15.27 -2.13
CA THR A 92 4.34 13.90 -1.68
C THR A 92 4.28 12.95 -2.87
N LEU A 93 5.26 12.04 -2.96
CA LEU A 93 5.29 10.94 -3.91
C LEU A 93 5.46 9.64 -3.13
N GLU A 94 4.60 8.67 -3.41
CA GLU A 94 4.64 7.33 -2.83
C GLU A 94 4.69 6.31 -3.96
N GLY A 95 5.47 5.26 -3.76
CA GLY A 95 5.53 4.12 -4.67
C GLY A 95 5.78 2.84 -3.90
N ALA A 96 5.20 1.73 -4.37
CA ALA A 96 5.43 0.42 -3.82
C ALA A 96 5.33 -0.65 -4.91
N VAL A 97 6.13 -1.69 -4.75
CA VAL A 97 6.06 -2.92 -5.55
C VAL A 97 6.08 -4.12 -4.62
N TYR A 98 5.33 -5.16 -5.01
CA TYR A 98 5.22 -6.40 -4.26
C TYR A 98 5.32 -7.56 -5.23
N ASP A 99 6.00 -8.62 -4.83
CA ASP A 99 6.07 -9.89 -5.53
C ASP A 99 5.81 -11.02 -4.53
N TRP A 100 4.84 -11.85 -4.83
CA TRP A 100 4.45 -12.99 -3.99
C TRP A 100 4.50 -14.27 -4.80
N ASP A 101 5.31 -15.19 -4.34
CA ASP A 101 5.48 -16.52 -4.89
C ASP A 101 4.93 -17.56 -3.90
N THR A 102 4.15 -18.49 -4.41
CA THR A 102 3.54 -19.59 -3.65
C THR A 102 3.97 -20.95 -4.20
N ASP A 103 5.12 -21.00 -4.87
CA ASP A 103 5.67 -22.21 -5.52
C ASP A 103 4.61 -22.94 -6.35
N ASP A 104 3.87 -22.19 -7.18
CA ASP A 104 2.77 -22.70 -8.01
C ASP A 104 1.63 -23.37 -7.21
N SER A 105 1.42 -23.01 -5.98
CA SER A 105 0.26 -23.43 -5.21
C SER A 105 -0.96 -22.63 -5.64
N PHE A 106 -1.76 -23.20 -6.50
CA PHE A 106 -3.00 -22.59 -6.98
C PHE A 106 -4.19 -23.20 -6.25
N ASP A 107 -4.44 -22.77 -5.06
CA ASP A 107 -5.76 -22.89 -4.50
C ASP A 107 -6.55 -21.60 -4.74
N ASN A 108 -7.89 -21.65 -4.63
CA ASN A 108 -8.74 -20.50 -4.95
C ASN A 108 -8.61 -19.36 -3.94
N THR A 109 -7.81 -19.49 -2.91
CA THR A 109 -7.69 -18.54 -1.79
C THR A 109 -6.35 -17.82 -1.74
N ILE A 110 -5.30 -18.45 -2.26
CA ILE A 110 -3.95 -17.92 -2.27
C ILE A 110 -3.49 -17.73 -3.70
N THR A 111 -3.01 -16.57 -4.02
CA THR A 111 -2.56 -16.19 -5.35
C THR A 111 -1.16 -15.65 -5.29
N GLN A 112 -0.35 -16.07 -6.23
CA GLN A 112 0.93 -15.45 -6.50
C GLN A 112 0.80 -14.36 -7.55
N GLY A 113 1.79 -13.50 -7.64
CA GLY A 113 1.87 -12.45 -8.64
C GLY A 113 2.48 -11.17 -8.13
N GLU A 114 2.51 -10.20 -8.99
CA GLU A 114 3.12 -8.91 -8.77
C GLU A 114 2.09 -7.81 -8.61
N SER A 115 2.37 -6.83 -7.76
CA SER A 115 1.56 -5.63 -7.66
C SER A 115 2.42 -4.38 -7.52
N PHE A 116 1.85 -3.25 -7.93
CA PHE A 116 2.50 -1.96 -7.76
C PHE A 116 1.48 -0.87 -7.42
N LEU A 117 2.00 0.17 -6.80
CA LEU A 117 1.28 1.41 -6.53
C LEU A 117 2.20 2.60 -6.78
N VAL A 118 1.67 3.65 -7.39
CA VAL A 118 2.29 4.97 -7.40
C VAL A 118 1.23 6.03 -7.13
N GLN A 119 1.55 6.95 -6.23
CA GLN A 119 0.66 8.06 -5.86
C GLN A 119 1.46 9.35 -5.79
N ALA A 120 0.90 10.43 -6.30
CA ALA A 120 1.43 11.77 -6.11
C ALA A 120 0.35 12.68 -5.54
N SER A 121 0.70 13.53 -4.60
CA SER A 121 -0.20 14.51 -4.00
C SER A 121 0.45 15.87 -3.79
N TYR A 122 -0.38 16.90 -3.73
CA TYR A 122 0.05 18.28 -3.50
C TYR A 122 -0.86 18.94 -2.47
N LEU A 123 -0.38 19.09 -1.25
CA LEU A 123 -1.10 19.81 -0.20
C LEU A 123 -0.95 21.32 -0.44
N MET A 124 -2.04 21.98 -0.75
CA MET A 124 -2.06 23.40 -1.09
C MET A 124 -1.64 24.28 0.10
N PRO A 125 -0.98 25.41 -0.15
CA PRO A 125 -0.65 26.37 0.90
C PRO A 125 -1.91 27.05 1.44
N GLY A 126 -1.84 27.48 2.70
CA GLY A 126 -2.94 28.19 3.36
C GLY A 126 -4.12 27.29 3.72
N LYS A 127 -4.94 27.77 4.61
CA LYS A 127 -6.19 27.14 5.00
C LYS A 127 -7.35 27.76 4.23
N SER A 128 -8.35 26.98 3.95
CA SER A 128 -9.65 27.39 3.40
C SER A 128 -10.73 26.96 4.36
N SER A 129 -11.82 27.67 4.43
CA SER A 129 -12.99 27.28 5.23
C SER A 129 -14.08 26.69 4.30
N ILE A 130 -14.59 25.53 4.69
CA ILE A 130 -15.81 24.96 4.11
C ILE A 130 -16.92 25.05 5.15
N GLY A 131 -18.12 25.42 4.81
CA GLY A 131 -19.32 25.50 5.64
C GLY A 131 -19.12 25.41 7.17
N GLY A 132 -19.79 26.26 7.94
CA GLY A 132 -19.72 26.17 9.41
C GLY A 132 -18.38 26.57 10.06
N GLY A 133 -17.43 27.16 9.33
CA GLY A 133 -16.15 27.61 9.88
C GLY A 133 -15.10 26.49 10.05
N ILE A 134 -15.29 25.33 9.44
CA ILE A 134 -14.31 24.24 9.45
C ILE A 134 -13.15 24.62 8.54
N GLU A 135 -11.98 24.84 9.12
CA GLU A 135 -10.76 25.17 8.41
C GLU A 135 -9.93 23.94 8.06
N GLY A 136 -9.44 23.87 6.84
CA GLY A 136 -8.58 22.80 6.38
C GLY A 136 -7.80 23.19 5.12
N ARG A 137 -7.02 22.25 4.60
CA ARG A 137 -6.19 22.42 3.40
C ARG A 137 -6.62 21.44 2.32
N PHE A 138 -6.71 21.89 1.09
CA PHE A 138 -6.97 21.02 -0.04
C PHE A 138 -5.69 20.29 -0.46
N GLN A 139 -5.85 18.99 -0.79
CA GLN A 139 -4.78 18.13 -1.29
C GLN A 139 -5.30 17.29 -2.45
N PRO A 140 -5.23 17.80 -3.70
CA PRO A 140 -5.42 16.96 -4.87
C PRO A 140 -4.37 15.87 -4.92
N TYR A 141 -4.77 14.69 -5.43
CA TYR A 141 -3.88 13.56 -5.64
C TYR A 141 -4.27 12.75 -6.87
N VAL A 142 -3.31 12.02 -7.38
CA VAL A 142 -3.49 11.01 -8.41
C VAL A 142 -2.84 9.72 -7.93
N ARG A 143 -3.46 8.58 -8.25
CA ARG A 143 -2.96 7.24 -7.94
C ARG A 143 -3.11 6.35 -9.17
N TYR A 144 -2.10 5.54 -9.41
CA TYR A 144 -2.17 4.42 -10.33
C TYR A 144 -1.67 3.18 -9.62
N GLN A 145 -2.42 2.10 -9.71
CA GLN A 145 -2.06 0.84 -9.10
C GLN A 145 -2.47 -0.32 -10.01
N GLY A 146 -1.75 -1.40 -9.90
CA GLY A 146 -2.04 -2.60 -10.67
C GLY A 146 -1.63 -3.85 -9.93
N PHE A 147 -2.24 -4.94 -10.34
CA PHE A 147 -1.99 -6.27 -9.86
C PHE A 147 -1.99 -7.25 -11.04
N ASN A 148 -0.93 -8.00 -11.16
CA ASN A 148 -0.79 -9.09 -12.12
C ASN A 148 -0.84 -10.41 -11.37
N ARG A 149 -1.98 -11.08 -11.47
CA ARG A 149 -2.20 -12.36 -10.81
C ARG A 149 -1.77 -13.48 -11.72
N ASP A 150 -0.85 -14.32 -11.28
CA ASP A 150 -0.50 -15.54 -11.98
C ASP A 150 -1.60 -16.57 -11.76
N MET A 151 -2.20 -17.02 -12.85
CA MET A 151 -3.24 -18.05 -12.86
C MET A 151 -2.79 -19.22 -13.73
N LYS A 152 -2.69 -20.40 -13.15
CA LYS A 152 -2.14 -21.63 -13.77
C LYS A 152 -2.77 -22.01 -15.12
N ASN A 153 -4.01 -21.58 -15.38
CA ASN A 153 -4.75 -21.90 -16.58
C ASN A 153 -5.29 -20.65 -17.31
N ASP A 154 -4.74 -19.48 -17.03
CA ASP A 154 -5.24 -18.27 -17.67
C ASP A 154 -4.58 -18.04 -19.04
N THR A 155 -5.13 -18.69 -20.07
CA THR A 155 -4.78 -18.47 -21.46
C THR A 155 -5.21 -17.08 -21.97
N ALA A 156 -6.07 -16.38 -21.25
CA ALA A 156 -6.64 -15.08 -21.65
C ALA A 156 -5.92 -13.90 -21.02
N LYS A 157 -4.91 -14.11 -20.16
CA LYS A 157 -4.21 -13.04 -19.39
C LYS A 157 -5.18 -12.13 -18.62
N THR A 158 -6.25 -12.70 -18.08
CA THR A 158 -7.25 -11.97 -17.30
C THR A 158 -6.79 -11.65 -15.88
N GLY A 159 -5.57 -12.05 -15.53
CA GLY A 159 -4.97 -11.81 -14.21
C GLY A 159 -4.53 -10.36 -13.95
N TYR A 160 -4.27 -9.57 -15.00
CA TYR A 160 -3.88 -8.18 -14.82
C TYR A 160 -5.09 -7.28 -14.59
N LYS A 161 -5.04 -6.54 -13.49
CA LYS A 161 -6.03 -5.51 -13.14
C LYS A 161 -5.30 -4.24 -12.76
N SER A 162 -5.76 -3.13 -13.29
CA SER A 162 -5.23 -1.83 -12.88
C SER A 162 -6.36 -0.86 -12.59
N SER A 163 -6.05 0.20 -11.85
CA SER A 163 -6.98 1.29 -11.60
C SER A 163 -6.26 2.62 -11.56
N ARG A 164 -6.95 3.63 -12.06
CA ARG A 164 -6.57 5.03 -11.97
C ARG A 164 -7.51 5.75 -11.03
N GLU A 165 -6.96 6.61 -10.20
CA GLU A 165 -7.74 7.38 -9.23
C GLU A 165 -7.28 8.83 -9.26
N VAL A 166 -8.25 9.74 -9.29
CA VAL A 166 -8.04 11.17 -9.13
C VAL A 166 -8.92 11.62 -7.99
N GLY A 167 -8.33 12.25 -7.00
CA GLY A 167 -9.06 12.63 -5.80
C GLY A 167 -8.65 13.96 -5.22
N LEU A 168 -9.47 14.41 -4.28
CA LEU A 168 -9.26 15.62 -3.50
C LEU A 168 -9.50 15.30 -2.03
N ASN A 169 -8.48 15.50 -1.23
CA ASN A 169 -8.60 15.51 0.21
C ASN A 169 -8.84 16.94 0.71
N TYR A 170 -9.65 17.06 1.74
CA TYR A 170 -9.72 18.24 2.58
C TYR A 170 -9.20 17.87 3.95
N VAL A 171 -7.96 18.25 4.22
CA VAL A 171 -7.20 17.90 5.43
C VAL A 171 -7.50 18.95 6.49
N ILE A 172 -8.25 18.57 7.52
CA ILE A 172 -8.67 19.44 8.64
C ILE A 172 -7.62 19.38 9.73
N ASP A 173 -7.27 18.18 10.18
CA ASP A 173 -6.28 17.93 11.22
C ASP A 173 -5.45 16.68 10.90
N GLY A 174 -4.59 16.78 9.90
CA GLY A 174 -3.69 15.71 9.50
C GLY A 174 -4.41 14.36 9.31
N PHE A 175 -4.00 13.37 10.09
CA PHE A 175 -4.65 12.05 10.12
C PHE A 175 -5.91 12.01 10.97
N ASN A 176 -6.11 12.95 11.88
CA ASN A 176 -7.22 12.91 12.84
C ASN A 176 -8.55 13.27 12.18
N ALA A 177 -8.53 14.20 11.21
CA ALA A 177 -9.75 14.59 10.52
C ALA A 177 -9.48 14.92 9.04
N LYS A 178 -10.10 14.17 8.14
CA LYS A 178 -9.97 14.35 6.69
C LYS A 178 -11.25 13.96 5.97
N LEU A 179 -11.66 14.76 4.98
CA LEU A 179 -12.66 14.41 4.00
C LEU A 179 -11.97 14.08 2.69
N THR A 180 -12.45 13.07 1.98
CA THR A 180 -11.89 12.65 0.69
C THR A 180 -13.02 12.44 -0.30
N GLY A 181 -12.89 13.03 -1.49
CA GLY A 181 -13.72 12.70 -2.64
C GLY A 181 -12.81 12.22 -3.78
N PHE A 182 -13.16 11.14 -4.47
CA PHE A 182 -12.38 10.66 -5.58
C PHE A 182 -13.23 9.98 -6.64
N TRP A 183 -12.71 10.00 -7.86
CA TRP A 183 -13.15 9.21 -8.97
C TRP A 183 -12.09 8.16 -9.29
N LYS A 184 -12.54 6.92 -9.44
CA LYS A 184 -11.71 5.76 -9.73
C LYS A 184 -12.24 5.09 -10.98
N GLN A 185 -11.35 4.75 -11.89
CA GLN A 185 -11.60 3.93 -13.05
C GLN A 185 -10.82 2.62 -12.91
N ASP A 186 -11.54 1.52 -12.96
CA ASP A 186 -10.95 0.19 -13.02
C ASP A 186 -10.78 -0.22 -14.49
N GLU A 187 -9.55 -0.54 -14.89
CA GLU A 187 -9.19 -1.02 -16.22
C GLU A 187 -9.32 -2.55 -16.28
N ASP A 188 -10.49 -3.07 -15.95
CA ASP A 188 -10.84 -4.47 -16.09
C ASP A 188 -11.80 -4.65 -17.29
N VAL A 189 -12.12 -5.90 -17.60
CA VAL A 189 -13.03 -6.31 -18.68
C VAL A 189 -14.39 -5.56 -18.67
N ASN A 190 -14.74 -4.95 -17.55
CA ASN A 190 -16.00 -4.22 -17.36
C ASN A 190 -15.82 -2.72 -17.08
N GLU A 191 -14.67 -2.10 -17.33
CA GLU A 191 -14.40 -0.67 -17.14
C GLU A 191 -15.41 0.03 -16.20
N LEU A 192 -15.22 -0.11 -14.89
CA LEU A 192 -16.15 0.44 -13.92
C LEU A 192 -15.67 1.80 -13.41
N ASP A 193 -16.46 2.83 -13.68
CA ASP A 193 -16.25 4.14 -13.09
C ASP A 193 -16.94 4.23 -11.73
N THR A 194 -16.20 4.59 -10.71
CA THR A 194 -16.71 4.74 -9.35
C THR A 194 -16.41 6.12 -8.81
N PHE A 195 -17.43 6.82 -8.34
CA PHE A 195 -17.25 8.01 -7.51
C PHE A 195 -17.49 7.68 -6.05
N MET A 196 -16.55 8.07 -5.18
CA MET A 196 -16.67 7.85 -3.74
C MET A 196 -16.41 9.12 -2.93
N MET A 197 -17.08 9.20 -1.80
CA MET A 197 -16.77 10.15 -0.73
C MET A 197 -16.50 9.39 0.56
N ALA A 198 -15.46 9.77 1.25
CA ALA A 198 -15.04 9.15 2.52
C ALA A 198 -14.74 10.23 3.55
N MET A 199 -14.90 9.86 4.81
CA MET A 199 -14.60 10.69 5.95
C MET A 199 -13.80 9.88 6.95
N GLN A 200 -12.69 10.43 7.39
CA GLN A 200 -11.83 9.84 8.40
C GLN A 200 -11.84 10.71 9.66
N PHE A 201 -12.11 10.08 10.79
CA PHE A 201 -11.88 10.67 12.12
C PHE A 201 -11.10 9.68 12.96
N GLN A 202 -10.12 10.19 13.70
CA GLN A 202 -9.36 9.46 14.69
C GLN A 202 -9.38 10.27 15.99
N LEU A 203 -9.82 9.65 17.09
CA LEU A 203 -9.87 10.24 18.43
C LEU A 203 -8.69 9.76 19.26
#